data_8861b22251cda8a785a2361d1a0cc0ef
#
_entry.id   8861b22251cda8a785a2361d1a0cc0ef
#
_cell.length_a   1.000
_cell.length_b   1.000
_cell.length_c   1.000
_cell.angle_alpha   90.00
_cell.angle_beta   90.00
_cell.angle_gamma   90.00
#
_symmetry.space_group_name_H-M   'P 1'
#
loop_
_entity.id
_entity.type
_entity.pdbx_description
1 polymer ?
#
loop_
_entity_poly.entity_id
_entity_poly.type
_entity_poly.pdbx_seq_one_letter_code
_entity_poly.pdbx_strand_id
1 'polypeptide(L)'
;WRPVLDLSDLAVADALLDKIGVPAADRVAIWDAVEAKNADRIRALLAEAGAKAEDLAVAEAIFSVADGLPVAIDKLETVEYYFGEDSALSEFLAVLREIRDAEEEESVRVDFSVVGDRNYYNGIIFKGFLRAIPSPVLAGGRYDRLMKKLKKKAGAIGFAVYTDLLDRLTEERRAIPDDYINIALPKGRLGEKIYKIFEDAGYPCPSLLEESRKLIFENAESRVRYFWVKPSDVTIYVERGVADVGVAGKDILAEYQPDVYELLDMKKGVCRMAVAGPKEFRDDTGRPLRVATKFSRITREYYQNKGRDIDVIHLNGSIEIAPILGLSDVIVDIVETGTTLKENNLEVLETVFPISARLIANKSAAKFKKEGIDELVKKVAAVVEDVK
;
A
#
# COMPACT_ATOMS: atom_id res chain seq x y z
N TRP A 1 -24.02 -14.11 0.98
CA TRP A 1 -22.94 -13.23 0.57
C TRP A 1 -23.19 -11.85 1.21
N ARG A 2 -22.19 -11.29 1.90
CA ARG A 2 -22.31 -9.92 2.44
C ARG A 2 -21.53 -9.00 1.51
N PRO A 3 -22.20 -8.21 0.66
CA PRO A 3 -21.55 -7.19 -0.14
C PRO A 3 -21.16 -6.00 0.75
N VAL A 4 -20.10 -5.30 0.38
CA VAL A 4 -19.72 -4.00 0.93
C VAL A 4 -19.45 -3.06 -0.22
N LEU A 5 -20.07 -1.87 -0.20
CA LEU A 5 -19.84 -0.80 -1.13
C LEU A 5 -19.05 0.31 -0.42
N ASP A 6 -17.80 0.50 -0.78
CA ASP A 6 -17.00 1.61 -0.27
C ASP A 6 -17.17 2.82 -1.19
N LEU A 7 -17.49 3.96 -0.59
CA LEU A 7 -17.63 5.26 -1.24
C LEU A 7 -16.47 6.18 -0.86
N SER A 8 -16.08 7.01 -1.80
CA SER A 8 -15.16 8.14 -1.61
C SER A 8 -15.62 9.32 -2.45
N ASP A 9 -15.13 10.50 -2.13
CA ASP A 9 -15.28 11.65 -3.01
C ASP A 9 -13.93 12.31 -3.30
N LEU A 10 -13.52 12.26 -4.56
CA LEU A 10 -12.26 12.81 -5.02
C LEU A 10 -12.22 14.35 -4.91
N ALA A 11 -13.38 15.02 -4.98
CA ALA A 11 -13.45 16.46 -4.87
C ALA A 11 -13.14 16.96 -3.45
N VAL A 12 -13.50 16.17 -2.42
CA VAL A 12 -13.15 16.48 -1.02
C VAL A 12 -11.63 16.46 -0.83
N ALA A 13 -10.98 15.41 -1.31
CA ALA A 13 -9.54 15.29 -1.19
C ALA A 13 -8.80 16.31 -2.07
N ASP A 14 -9.27 16.59 -3.30
CA ASP A 14 -8.72 17.65 -4.14
C ASP A 14 -8.85 19.03 -3.45
N ALA A 15 -10.01 19.34 -2.83
CA ALA A 15 -10.22 20.59 -2.09
C ALA A 15 -9.25 20.75 -0.89
N LEU A 16 -8.97 19.66 -0.18
CA LEU A 16 -7.96 19.65 0.87
C LEU A 16 -6.57 19.99 0.32
N LEU A 17 -6.15 19.29 -0.76
CA LEU A 17 -4.84 19.51 -1.38
C LEU A 17 -4.70 20.90 -2.00
N ASP A 18 -5.79 21.48 -2.55
CA ASP A 18 -5.84 22.86 -3.03
C ASP A 18 -5.64 23.86 -1.90
N LYS A 19 -6.29 23.64 -0.76
CA LYS A 19 -6.22 24.51 0.40
C LYS A 19 -4.84 24.49 1.07
N ILE A 20 -4.19 23.34 1.10
CA ILE A 20 -2.78 23.21 1.54
C ILE A 20 -1.82 23.88 0.54
N GLY A 21 -2.22 23.98 -0.73
CA GLY A 21 -1.38 24.52 -1.79
C GLY A 21 -0.45 23.49 -2.42
N VAL A 22 -0.80 22.19 -2.38
CA VAL A 22 0.00 21.11 -2.95
C VAL A 22 0.10 21.25 -4.47
N PRO A 23 1.32 21.36 -5.04
CA PRO A 23 1.51 21.43 -6.48
C PRO A 23 0.94 20.19 -7.21
N ALA A 24 0.40 20.37 -8.42
CA ALA A 24 -0.20 19.28 -9.19
C ALA A 24 0.77 18.10 -9.45
N ALA A 25 2.06 18.38 -9.61
CA ALA A 25 3.08 17.37 -9.81
C ALA A 25 3.26 16.45 -8.60
N ASP A 26 3.07 16.97 -7.38
CA ASP A 26 3.32 16.23 -6.14
C ASP A 26 2.08 15.42 -5.69
N ARG A 27 0.90 15.75 -6.22
CA ARG A 27 -0.37 15.09 -5.85
C ARG A 27 -0.40 13.61 -6.20
N VAL A 28 0.30 13.19 -7.24
CA VAL A 28 0.32 11.77 -7.65
C VAL A 28 0.84 10.89 -6.52
N ALA A 29 1.97 11.26 -5.92
CA ALA A 29 2.56 10.51 -4.82
C ALA A 29 1.67 10.49 -3.56
N ILE A 30 0.93 11.57 -3.30
CA ILE A 30 -0.02 11.64 -2.17
C ILE A 30 -1.20 10.69 -2.43
N TRP A 31 -1.76 10.71 -3.63
CA TRP A 31 -2.86 9.82 -3.99
C TRP A 31 -2.47 8.34 -3.93
N ASP A 32 -1.27 8.00 -4.38
CA ASP A 32 -0.75 6.63 -4.29
C ASP A 32 -0.60 6.20 -2.81
N ALA A 33 -0.17 7.12 -1.94
CA ALA A 33 -0.09 6.87 -0.50
C ALA A 33 -1.48 6.73 0.14
N VAL A 34 -2.47 7.51 -0.29
CA VAL A 34 -3.87 7.41 0.15
C VAL A 34 -4.48 6.07 -0.27
N GLU A 35 -4.31 5.66 -1.53
CA GLU A 35 -4.81 4.38 -2.02
C GLU A 35 -4.19 3.19 -1.29
N ALA A 36 -2.90 3.30 -0.91
CA ALA A 36 -2.18 2.30 -0.13
C ALA A 36 -2.48 2.36 1.38
N LYS A 37 -3.24 3.35 1.87
CA LYS A 37 -3.47 3.63 3.31
C LYS A 37 -2.17 3.86 4.10
N ASN A 38 -1.15 4.40 3.47
CA ASN A 38 0.13 4.67 4.11
C ASN A 38 0.12 6.02 4.82
N ALA A 39 -0.36 6.04 6.07
CA ALA A 39 -0.52 7.27 6.86
C ALA A 39 0.81 8.04 7.05
N ASP A 40 1.91 7.33 7.31
CA ASP A 40 3.23 7.94 7.49
C ASP A 40 3.69 8.65 6.22
N ARG A 41 3.47 8.03 5.06
CA ARG A 41 3.85 8.60 3.76
C ARG A 41 2.98 9.79 3.39
N ILE A 42 1.66 9.73 3.65
CA ILE A 42 0.74 10.86 3.47
C ILE A 42 1.23 12.05 4.29
N ARG A 43 1.48 11.84 5.58
CA ARG A 43 1.95 12.90 6.50
C ARG A 43 3.28 13.51 6.04
N ALA A 44 4.24 12.68 5.63
CA ALA A 44 5.54 13.14 5.14
C ALA A 44 5.40 14.00 3.88
N LEU A 45 4.65 13.53 2.87
CA LEU A 45 4.44 14.25 1.61
C LEU A 45 3.71 15.59 1.81
N LEU A 46 2.69 15.63 2.68
CA LEU A 46 1.99 16.86 3.00
C LEU A 46 2.89 17.86 3.75
N ALA A 47 3.74 17.37 4.67
CA ALA A 47 4.71 18.22 5.38
C ALA A 47 5.77 18.78 4.41
N GLU A 48 6.28 17.98 3.47
CA GLU A 48 7.19 18.40 2.40
C GLU A 48 6.56 19.48 1.51
N ALA A 49 5.24 19.40 1.28
CA ALA A 49 4.47 20.41 0.54
C ALA A 49 4.15 21.67 1.37
N GLY A 50 4.57 21.75 2.64
CA GLY A 50 4.39 22.91 3.49
C GLY A 50 3.10 22.92 4.32
N ALA A 51 2.42 21.78 4.48
CA ALA A 51 1.23 21.67 5.32
C ALA A 51 1.50 22.05 6.78
N LYS A 52 0.59 22.81 7.37
CA LYS A 52 0.63 23.20 8.79
C LYS A 52 0.06 22.07 9.66
N ALA A 53 0.23 22.19 10.97
CA ALA A 53 -0.29 21.20 11.92
C ALA A 53 -1.81 20.96 11.82
N GLU A 54 -2.58 22.01 11.55
CA GLU A 54 -4.02 21.92 11.32
C GLU A 54 -4.34 21.14 10.05
N ASP A 55 -3.64 21.43 8.94
CA ASP A 55 -3.80 20.76 7.65
C ASP A 55 -3.52 19.25 7.78
N LEU A 56 -2.46 18.89 8.52
CA LEU A 56 -2.09 17.50 8.78
C LEU A 56 -3.16 16.77 9.63
N ALA A 57 -3.71 17.46 10.64
CA ALA A 57 -4.78 16.90 11.47
C ALA A 57 -6.07 16.65 10.67
N VAL A 58 -6.45 17.60 9.80
CA VAL A 58 -7.61 17.44 8.91
C VAL A 58 -7.37 16.33 7.87
N ALA A 59 -6.18 16.28 7.28
CA ALA A 59 -5.82 15.21 6.35
C ALA A 59 -5.88 13.83 7.01
N GLU A 60 -5.37 13.69 8.23
CA GLU A 60 -5.45 12.46 9.01
C GLU A 60 -6.90 12.08 9.32
N ALA A 61 -7.73 13.05 9.73
CA ALA A 61 -9.13 12.82 10.00
C ALA A 61 -9.88 12.30 8.76
N ILE A 62 -9.64 12.87 7.57
CA ILE A 62 -10.29 12.46 6.33
C ILE A 62 -9.76 11.12 5.83
N PHE A 63 -8.44 10.99 5.64
CA PHE A 63 -7.85 9.82 5.00
C PHE A 63 -7.84 8.56 5.89
N SER A 64 -8.08 8.72 7.20
CA SER A 64 -8.28 7.57 8.11
C SER A 64 -9.71 7.04 8.11
N VAL A 65 -10.68 7.75 7.50
CA VAL A 65 -12.07 7.27 7.44
C VAL A 65 -12.13 5.98 6.61
N ALA A 66 -12.60 4.91 7.24
CA ALA A 66 -12.86 3.61 6.63
C ALA A 66 -13.98 2.91 7.42
N ASP A 67 -15.14 3.56 7.54
CA ASP A 67 -16.20 3.22 8.50
C ASP A 67 -17.58 3.16 7.83
N GLY A 68 -18.55 2.52 8.51
CA GLY A 68 -19.96 2.60 8.14
C GLY A 68 -20.49 4.03 8.19
N LEU A 69 -21.60 4.29 7.51
CA LEU A 69 -22.11 5.63 7.28
C LEU A 69 -22.27 6.48 8.56
N PRO A 70 -22.86 6.00 9.68
CA PRO A 70 -23.04 6.84 10.85
C PRO A 70 -21.70 7.37 11.40
N VAL A 71 -20.76 6.47 11.61
CA VAL A 71 -19.43 6.80 12.15
C VAL A 71 -18.63 7.68 11.20
N ALA A 72 -18.72 7.40 9.89
CA ALA A 72 -18.04 8.19 8.88
C ALA A 72 -18.58 9.63 8.81
N ILE A 73 -19.91 9.80 8.86
CA ILE A 73 -20.56 11.13 8.90
C ILE A 73 -20.06 11.89 10.12
N ASP A 74 -20.16 11.31 11.32
CA ASP A 74 -19.73 11.95 12.56
C ASP A 74 -18.26 12.42 12.50
N LYS A 75 -17.35 11.57 11.95
CA LYS A 75 -15.94 11.93 11.77
C LYS A 75 -15.75 13.09 10.79
N LEU A 76 -16.43 13.06 9.65
CA LEU A 76 -16.30 14.08 8.61
C LEU A 76 -16.89 15.42 9.05
N GLU A 77 -17.96 15.43 9.83
CA GLU A 77 -18.55 16.64 10.41
C GLU A 77 -17.57 17.38 11.34
N THR A 78 -16.66 16.66 12.02
CA THR A 78 -15.66 17.29 12.89
C THR A 78 -14.69 18.20 12.16
N VAL A 79 -14.53 18.03 10.84
CA VAL A 79 -13.61 18.81 10.00
C VAL A 79 -14.31 19.68 8.96
N GLU A 80 -15.66 19.74 8.98
CA GLU A 80 -16.44 20.56 8.02
C GLU A 80 -16.10 22.05 8.13
N TYR A 81 -15.82 22.55 9.33
CA TYR A 81 -15.40 23.94 9.59
C TYR A 81 -14.17 24.35 8.76
N TYR A 82 -13.28 23.40 8.48
CA TYR A 82 -12.07 23.65 7.70
C TYR A 82 -12.37 23.99 6.24
N PHE A 83 -13.42 23.41 5.64
CA PHE A 83 -13.76 23.60 4.23
C PHE A 83 -14.67 24.80 3.99
N GLY A 84 -15.53 25.14 4.93
CA GLY A 84 -16.55 26.18 4.83
C GLY A 84 -17.88 25.69 4.26
N GLU A 85 -18.85 26.61 4.20
CA GLU A 85 -20.17 26.33 3.65
C GLU A 85 -20.09 26.12 2.13
N ASP A 86 -21.05 25.35 1.56
CA ASP A 86 -21.14 25.02 0.12
C ASP A 86 -19.85 24.37 -0.45
N SER A 87 -19.14 23.61 0.38
CA SER A 87 -17.90 22.93 0.01
C SER A 87 -18.16 21.53 -0.58
N ALA A 88 -17.12 20.95 -1.21
CA ALA A 88 -17.17 19.55 -1.65
C ALA A 88 -17.48 18.58 -0.50
N LEU A 89 -17.02 18.89 0.72
CA LEU A 89 -17.33 18.07 1.90
C LEU A 89 -18.80 18.19 2.32
N SER A 90 -19.37 19.39 2.31
CA SER A 90 -20.80 19.62 2.61
C SER A 90 -21.70 18.88 1.60
N GLU A 91 -21.36 18.95 0.30
CA GLU A 91 -22.07 18.22 -0.75
C GLU A 91 -21.97 16.70 -0.53
N PHE A 92 -20.78 16.17 -0.20
CA PHE A 92 -20.58 14.76 0.06
C PHE A 92 -21.35 14.31 1.30
N LEU A 93 -21.31 15.07 2.39
CA LEU A 93 -22.08 14.80 3.61
C LEU A 93 -23.58 14.76 3.36
N ALA A 94 -24.11 15.65 2.50
CA ALA A 94 -25.52 15.63 2.11
C ALA A 94 -25.90 14.28 1.42
N VAL A 95 -25.05 13.82 0.50
CA VAL A 95 -25.27 12.51 -0.16
C VAL A 95 -25.18 11.35 0.83
N LEU A 96 -24.21 11.37 1.75
CA LEU A 96 -24.07 10.31 2.76
C LEU A 96 -25.28 10.24 3.70
N ARG A 97 -25.85 11.40 4.08
CA ARG A 97 -27.06 11.48 4.90
C ARG A 97 -28.29 10.90 4.14
N GLU A 98 -28.44 11.19 2.84
CA GLU A 98 -29.50 10.60 2.03
C GLU A 98 -29.38 9.07 1.91
N ILE A 99 -28.15 8.55 1.73
CA ILE A 99 -27.91 7.10 1.68
C ILE A 99 -28.18 6.45 3.04
N ARG A 100 -27.76 7.09 4.14
CA ARG A 100 -28.03 6.60 5.51
C ARG A 100 -29.52 6.44 5.77
N ASP A 101 -30.33 7.34 5.29
CA ASP A 101 -31.78 7.33 5.48
C ASP A 101 -32.49 6.30 4.57
N ALA A 102 -31.76 5.65 3.65
CA ALA A 102 -32.23 4.53 2.86
C ALA A 102 -32.06 3.20 3.61
N GLU A 103 -32.86 2.18 3.26
CA GLU A 103 -32.90 0.89 3.98
C GLU A 103 -31.63 0.02 3.84
N GLU A 104 -30.62 0.42 3.02
CA GLU A 104 -29.43 -0.39 2.71
C GLU A 104 -28.14 0.10 3.39
N GLU A 105 -28.26 0.85 4.47
CA GLU A 105 -27.15 1.46 5.22
C GLU A 105 -26.02 0.49 5.59
N GLU A 106 -26.35 -0.74 6.01
CA GLU A 106 -25.36 -1.72 6.54
C GLU A 106 -24.33 -2.16 5.52
N SER A 107 -24.64 -2.03 4.22
CA SER A 107 -23.75 -2.45 3.13
C SER A 107 -22.83 -1.34 2.63
N VAL A 108 -23.06 -0.09 3.05
CA VAL A 108 -22.35 1.08 2.55
C VAL A 108 -21.38 1.61 3.59
N ARG A 109 -20.18 1.96 3.13
CA ARG A 109 -19.08 2.50 3.95
C ARG A 109 -18.44 3.67 3.23
N VAL A 110 -17.79 4.56 3.98
CA VAL A 110 -16.91 5.58 3.42
C VAL A 110 -15.47 5.13 3.59
N ASP A 111 -14.69 5.17 2.51
CA ASP A 111 -13.26 4.82 2.53
C ASP A 111 -12.49 5.65 1.49
N PHE A 112 -11.75 6.65 1.95
CA PHE A 112 -10.98 7.54 1.05
C PHE A 112 -9.82 6.84 0.34
N SER A 113 -9.47 5.60 0.68
CA SER A 113 -8.54 4.80 -0.12
C SER A 113 -9.13 4.31 -1.45
N VAL A 114 -10.44 4.47 -1.64
CA VAL A 114 -11.06 4.26 -2.94
C VAL A 114 -10.69 5.43 -3.84
N VAL A 115 -9.59 5.26 -4.55
CA VAL A 115 -9.08 6.17 -5.58
C VAL A 115 -9.17 5.44 -6.90
N GLY A 116 -9.64 6.07 -7.94
CA GLY A 116 -9.71 5.49 -9.28
C GLY A 116 -8.86 6.30 -10.25
N ASP A 117 -9.09 6.08 -11.56
CA ASP A 117 -8.48 6.94 -12.57
C ASP A 117 -9.03 8.37 -12.46
N ARG A 118 -8.22 9.26 -11.91
CA ARG A 118 -8.52 10.68 -11.69
C ARG A 118 -8.65 11.50 -12.98
N ASN A 119 -8.19 10.96 -14.11
CA ASN A 119 -8.42 11.55 -15.42
C ASN A 119 -9.82 11.23 -15.93
N TYR A 120 -10.41 10.15 -15.40
CA TYR A 120 -11.72 9.66 -15.77
C TYR A 120 -12.81 10.13 -14.78
N TYR A 121 -12.61 9.88 -13.48
CA TYR A 121 -13.58 10.20 -12.43
C TYR A 121 -13.37 11.61 -11.84
N ASN A 122 -14.46 12.19 -11.34
CA ASN A 122 -14.45 13.45 -10.59
C ASN A 122 -15.65 13.48 -9.63
N GLY A 123 -15.41 13.68 -8.35
CA GLY A 123 -16.43 13.58 -7.30
C GLY A 123 -16.55 12.14 -6.79
N ILE A 124 -17.79 11.70 -6.58
CA ILE A 124 -18.07 10.39 -5.98
C ILE A 124 -17.52 9.25 -6.84
N ILE A 125 -16.83 8.34 -6.16
CA ILE A 125 -16.30 7.10 -6.69
C ILE A 125 -16.60 5.96 -5.70
N PHE A 126 -16.79 4.75 -6.21
CA PHE A 126 -17.14 3.61 -5.38
C PHE A 126 -16.56 2.29 -5.91
N LYS A 127 -16.27 1.38 -4.98
CA LYS A 127 -15.86 -0.01 -5.26
C LYS A 127 -16.71 -0.96 -4.43
N GLY A 128 -17.21 -2.04 -5.05
CA GLY A 128 -17.99 -3.08 -4.40
C GLY A 128 -17.12 -4.33 -4.14
N PHE A 129 -17.26 -4.90 -2.96
CA PHE A 129 -16.51 -6.07 -2.51
C PHE A 129 -17.44 -7.20 -2.09
N LEU A 130 -17.00 -8.44 -2.29
CA LEU A 130 -17.63 -9.65 -1.76
C LEU A 130 -16.62 -10.40 -0.91
N ARG A 131 -17.07 -10.90 0.25
CA ARG A 131 -16.20 -11.53 1.26
C ARG A 131 -15.29 -12.64 0.72
N ALA A 132 -15.76 -13.40 -0.27
CA ALA A 132 -15.01 -14.53 -0.84
C ALA A 132 -14.03 -14.13 -1.94
N ILE A 133 -14.03 -12.86 -2.36
CA ILE A 133 -13.21 -12.38 -3.48
C ILE A 133 -12.21 -11.34 -2.97
N PRO A 134 -10.89 -11.54 -3.21
CA PRO A 134 -9.84 -10.66 -2.67
C PRO A 134 -9.77 -9.29 -3.34
N SER A 135 -10.45 -9.09 -4.47
CA SER A 135 -10.45 -7.88 -5.28
C SER A 135 -11.86 -7.30 -5.40
N PRO A 136 -12.04 -6.01 -5.71
CA PRO A 136 -13.36 -5.44 -5.95
C PRO A 136 -14.04 -6.12 -7.14
N VAL A 137 -15.32 -6.43 -7.01
CA VAL A 137 -16.16 -7.04 -8.06
C VAL A 137 -16.98 -6.01 -8.82
N LEU A 138 -17.03 -4.78 -8.31
CA LEU A 138 -17.71 -3.64 -8.91
C LEU A 138 -16.86 -2.40 -8.72
N ALA A 139 -16.78 -1.55 -9.74
CA ALA A 139 -16.17 -0.23 -9.63
C ALA A 139 -16.96 0.78 -10.47
N GLY A 140 -17.08 2.00 -9.96
CA GLY A 140 -17.84 3.05 -10.64
C GLY A 140 -17.60 4.42 -10.02
N GLY A 141 -18.28 5.42 -10.57
CA GLY A 141 -18.20 6.79 -10.08
C GLY A 141 -18.75 7.81 -11.06
N ARG A 142 -18.67 9.07 -10.68
CA ARG A 142 -19.05 10.23 -11.46
C ARG A 142 -17.92 10.63 -12.42
N TYR A 143 -18.25 10.86 -13.70
CA TYR A 143 -17.26 11.15 -14.75
C TYR A 143 -17.67 12.31 -15.66
N ASP A 144 -18.07 13.43 -15.08
CA ASP A 144 -18.52 14.63 -15.82
C ASP A 144 -17.39 15.23 -16.67
N ARG A 145 -16.11 15.06 -16.26
CA ARG A 145 -14.94 15.53 -17.04
C ARG A 145 -14.88 14.85 -18.41
N LEU A 146 -15.19 13.55 -18.46
CA LEU A 146 -15.28 12.80 -19.72
C LEU A 146 -16.42 13.32 -20.57
N MET A 147 -17.60 13.55 -19.96
CA MET A 147 -18.77 14.08 -20.65
C MET A 147 -18.48 15.45 -21.28
N LYS A 148 -17.79 16.33 -20.57
CA LYS A 148 -17.32 17.63 -21.10
C LYS A 148 -16.37 17.46 -22.28
N LYS A 149 -15.39 16.52 -22.22
CA LYS A 149 -14.51 16.20 -23.37
C LYS A 149 -15.29 15.71 -24.59
N LEU A 150 -16.37 14.97 -24.38
CA LEU A 150 -17.30 14.52 -25.41
C LEU A 150 -18.31 15.61 -25.84
N LYS A 151 -18.13 16.86 -25.38
CA LYS A 151 -19.01 18.02 -25.66
C LYS A 151 -20.47 17.79 -25.22
N LYS A 152 -20.70 16.97 -24.20
CA LYS A 152 -22.00 16.74 -23.57
C LYS A 152 -22.19 17.73 -22.40
N LYS A 153 -23.44 18.22 -22.22
CA LYS A 153 -23.80 19.15 -21.15
C LYS A 153 -24.25 18.45 -19.86
N ALA A 154 -24.62 17.17 -19.94
CA ALA A 154 -25.08 16.40 -18.78
C ALA A 154 -23.89 15.83 -18.01
N GLY A 155 -24.04 15.71 -16.69
CA GLY A 155 -23.17 14.87 -15.87
C GLY A 155 -23.46 13.39 -16.12
N ALA A 156 -22.56 12.53 -15.68
CA ALA A 156 -22.75 11.08 -15.78
C ALA A 156 -22.13 10.35 -14.57
N ILE A 157 -22.86 9.33 -14.13
CA ILE A 157 -22.39 8.34 -13.15
C ILE A 157 -22.66 6.95 -13.73
N GLY A 158 -21.75 6.01 -13.49
CA GLY A 158 -21.91 4.65 -13.97
C GLY A 158 -20.94 3.70 -13.28
N PHE A 159 -21.12 2.42 -13.55
CA PHE A 159 -20.30 1.37 -12.95
C PHE A 159 -20.08 0.19 -13.90
N ALA A 160 -19.06 -0.62 -13.60
CA ALA A 160 -18.81 -1.91 -14.22
C ALA A 160 -18.85 -3.00 -13.15
N VAL A 161 -19.38 -4.17 -13.51
CA VAL A 161 -19.33 -5.39 -12.70
C VAL A 161 -18.39 -6.37 -13.37
N TYR A 162 -17.43 -6.91 -12.63
CA TYR A 162 -16.45 -7.88 -13.10
C TYR A 162 -16.98 -9.30 -12.94
N THR A 163 -17.72 -9.77 -13.94
CA THR A 163 -18.44 -11.05 -13.89
C THR A 163 -17.52 -12.25 -13.86
N ASP A 164 -16.33 -12.15 -14.45
CA ASP A 164 -15.27 -13.17 -14.38
C ASP A 164 -14.78 -13.44 -12.96
N LEU A 165 -14.83 -12.45 -12.08
CA LEU A 165 -14.51 -12.61 -10.66
C LEU A 165 -15.66 -13.33 -9.92
N LEU A 166 -16.90 -13.17 -10.36
CA LEU A 166 -18.06 -13.81 -9.74
C LEU A 166 -18.07 -15.33 -9.98
N ASP A 167 -17.52 -15.81 -11.08
CA ASP A 167 -17.38 -17.24 -11.35
C ASP A 167 -16.59 -17.97 -10.26
N ARG A 168 -15.71 -17.27 -9.57
CA ARG A 168 -14.93 -17.83 -8.43
C ARG A 168 -15.79 -18.09 -7.18
N LEU A 169 -17.01 -17.55 -7.11
CA LEU A 169 -17.92 -17.81 -5.99
C LEU A 169 -18.46 -19.24 -5.96
N THR A 170 -18.44 -19.93 -7.08
CA THR A 170 -18.89 -21.34 -7.21
C THR A 170 -17.80 -22.34 -6.85
N GLU A 171 -16.53 -21.91 -6.79
CA GLU A 171 -15.43 -22.75 -6.35
C GLU A 171 -15.50 -22.92 -4.82
N GLU A 172 -15.70 -24.14 -4.34
CA GLU A 172 -15.56 -24.47 -2.91
C GLU A 172 -14.12 -24.16 -2.47
N ARG A 173 -13.88 -22.94 -2.00
CA ARG A 173 -12.64 -22.67 -1.27
C ARG A 173 -12.64 -23.57 -0.04
N ARG A 174 -11.60 -24.38 0.15
CA ARG A 174 -11.33 -25.07 1.41
C ARG A 174 -11.50 -24.04 2.52
N ALA A 175 -12.51 -24.25 3.35
CA ALA A 175 -12.91 -23.30 4.38
C ALA A 175 -11.74 -23.03 5.33
N ILE A 176 -11.05 -21.94 5.10
CA ILE A 176 -10.20 -21.35 6.14
C ILE A 176 -11.18 -20.79 7.17
N PRO A 177 -11.07 -21.18 8.47
CA PRO A 177 -11.94 -20.62 9.49
C PRO A 177 -11.98 -19.09 9.39
N ASP A 178 -13.17 -18.55 9.31
CA ASP A 178 -13.43 -17.15 8.99
C ASP A 178 -13.01 -16.19 10.11
N ASP A 179 -12.81 -16.74 11.31
CA ASP A 179 -12.44 -16.05 12.54
C ASP A 179 -10.92 -16.00 12.80
N TYR A 180 -10.12 -16.65 11.95
CA TYR A 180 -8.65 -16.58 12.03
C TYR A 180 -8.08 -15.43 11.21
N ILE A 181 -7.04 -14.78 11.75
CA ILE A 181 -6.18 -13.89 10.97
C ILE A 181 -5.04 -14.73 10.37
N ASN A 182 -4.97 -14.73 9.05
CA ASN A 182 -3.95 -15.44 8.29
C ASN A 182 -2.78 -14.51 8.00
N ILE A 183 -1.58 -14.87 8.46
CA ILE A 183 -0.40 -14.00 8.46
C ILE A 183 0.72 -14.66 7.64
N ALA A 184 1.11 -14.02 6.53
CA ALA A 184 2.25 -14.44 5.72
C ALA A 184 3.54 -13.78 6.21
N LEU A 185 4.51 -14.59 6.66
CA LEU A 185 5.81 -14.10 7.13
C LEU A 185 6.94 -14.52 6.17
N PRO A 186 7.94 -13.65 5.95
CA PRO A 186 9.11 -13.99 5.14
C PRO A 186 9.97 -15.02 5.86
N LYS A 187 10.28 -16.14 5.22
CA LYS A 187 11.15 -17.17 5.79
C LYS A 187 12.57 -16.63 5.99
N GLY A 188 13.17 -16.91 7.15
CA GLY A 188 14.55 -16.56 7.51
C GLY A 188 14.65 -15.54 8.64
N ARG A 189 15.85 -15.02 8.90
CA ARG A 189 16.17 -14.16 10.06
C ARG A 189 15.25 -12.93 10.23
N LEU A 190 14.81 -12.33 9.15
CA LEU A 190 13.86 -11.21 9.22
C LEU A 190 12.52 -11.68 9.76
N GLY A 191 12.00 -12.79 9.23
CA GLY A 191 10.71 -13.34 9.66
C GLY A 191 10.68 -13.74 11.13
N GLU A 192 11.77 -14.31 11.65
CA GLU A 192 11.90 -14.65 13.08
C GLU A 192 11.85 -13.39 13.97
N LYS A 193 12.54 -12.32 13.55
CA LYS A 193 12.48 -11.02 14.25
C LYS A 193 11.09 -10.40 14.21
N ILE A 194 10.41 -10.52 13.07
CA ILE A 194 9.04 -10.03 12.88
C ILE A 194 8.06 -10.86 13.71
N TYR A 195 8.19 -12.19 13.70
CA TYR A 195 7.33 -13.05 14.52
C TYR A 195 7.42 -12.68 16.01
N LYS A 196 8.62 -12.36 16.52
CA LYS A 196 8.76 -11.92 17.91
C LYS A 196 7.92 -10.68 18.24
N ILE A 197 7.81 -9.73 17.31
CA ILE A 197 6.93 -8.56 17.47
C ILE A 197 5.46 -8.99 17.55
N PHE A 198 5.02 -9.92 16.69
CA PHE A 198 3.65 -10.44 16.75
C PHE A 198 3.38 -11.21 18.05
N GLU A 199 4.33 -12.00 18.52
CA GLU A 199 4.23 -12.72 19.80
C GLU A 199 4.10 -11.74 20.97
N ASP A 200 4.96 -10.70 21.03
CA ASP A 200 4.93 -9.65 22.05
C ASP A 200 3.65 -8.80 21.97
N ALA A 201 3.05 -8.66 20.76
CA ALA A 201 1.78 -8.01 20.53
C ALA A 201 0.54 -8.87 20.93
N GLY A 202 0.75 -10.10 21.44
CA GLY A 202 -0.33 -10.98 21.90
C GLY A 202 -0.86 -11.94 20.83
N TYR A 203 -0.08 -12.21 19.79
CA TYR A 203 -0.41 -13.19 18.75
C TYR A 203 0.60 -14.37 18.72
N PRO A 204 0.80 -15.08 19.84
CA PRO A 204 1.78 -16.16 19.93
C PRO A 204 1.38 -17.37 19.09
N CYS A 205 2.36 -18.06 18.54
CA CYS A 205 2.22 -19.38 17.94
C CYS A 205 3.52 -20.19 18.18
N PRO A 206 3.72 -20.75 19.40
CA PRO A 206 4.99 -21.38 19.81
C PRO A 206 5.49 -22.45 18.84
N SER A 207 4.58 -23.20 18.22
CA SER A 207 4.94 -24.24 17.22
C SER A 207 5.66 -23.69 16.00
N LEU A 208 5.59 -22.36 15.75
CA LEU A 208 6.28 -21.70 14.64
C LEU A 208 7.82 -21.73 14.79
N LEU A 209 8.32 -21.75 16.02
CA LEU A 209 9.75 -21.76 16.34
C LEU A 209 10.33 -23.18 16.52
N GLU A 210 9.46 -24.19 16.52
CA GLU A 210 9.91 -25.59 16.61
C GLU A 210 10.62 -26.02 15.31
N GLU A 211 11.68 -26.82 15.44
CA GLU A 211 12.31 -27.44 14.26
C GLU A 211 11.33 -28.34 13.54
N SER A 212 10.81 -27.86 12.41
CA SER A 212 9.79 -28.54 11.64
C SER A 212 9.91 -28.22 10.14
N ARG A 213 9.47 -29.18 9.31
CA ARG A 213 9.27 -28.95 7.87
C ARG A 213 7.88 -28.39 7.54
N LYS A 214 7.04 -28.17 8.55
CA LYS A 214 5.73 -27.51 8.37
C LYS A 214 5.95 -26.09 7.87
N LEU A 215 4.99 -25.62 7.08
CA LEU A 215 4.98 -24.26 6.54
C LEU A 215 3.75 -23.48 7.00
N ILE A 216 2.81 -24.15 7.67
CA ILE A 216 1.56 -23.60 8.19
C ILE A 216 1.47 -23.97 9.67
N PHE A 217 1.22 -22.96 10.50
CA PHE A 217 1.16 -23.06 11.95
C PHE A 217 -0.07 -22.34 12.46
N GLU A 218 -0.77 -22.89 13.43
CA GLU A 218 -2.01 -22.36 13.94
C GLU A 218 -1.98 -22.29 15.47
N ASN A 219 -2.57 -21.22 16.00
CA ASN A 219 -2.91 -21.12 17.41
C ASN A 219 -4.40 -20.77 17.54
N ALA A 220 -5.19 -21.73 18.06
CA ALA A 220 -6.62 -21.55 18.21
C ALA A 220 -7.00 -20.55 19.30
N GLU A 221 -6.17 -20.38 20.33
CA GLU A 221 -6.41 -19.42 21.41
C GLU A 221 -6.32 -17.97 20.94
N SER A 222 -5.25 -17.65 20.21
CA SER A 222 -5.05 -16.32 19.62
C SER A 222 -5.72 -16.15 18.24
N ARG A 223 -6.37 -17.21 17.73
CA ARG A 223 -7.05 -17.23 16.42
C ARG A 223 -6.18 -16.72 15.26
N VAL A 224 -4.92 -17.16 15.23
CA VAL A 224 -3.96 -16.81 14.18
C VAL A 224 -3.45 -18.04 13.47
N ARG A 225 -3.17 -17.85 12.18
CA ARG A 225 -2.49 -18.83 11.34
C ARG A 225 -1.33 -18.16 10.63
N TYR A 226 -0.13 -18.72 10.77
CA TYR A 226 1.08 -18.21 10.17
C TYR A 226 1.52 -19.09 8.99
N PHE A 227 2.05 -18.46 7.95
CA PHE A 227 2.67 -19.12 6.81
C PHE A 227 4.11 -18.65 6.66
N TRP A 228 5.07 -19.61 6.56
CA TRP A 228 6.41 -19.30 6.12
C TRP A 228 6.48 -19.35 4.59
N VAL A 229 6.75 -18.24 3.96
CA VAL A 229 6.89 -18.12 2.51
C VAL A 229 8.19 -17.41 2.14
N LYS A 230 8.63 -17.50 0.88
CA LYS A 230 9.78 -16.70 0.44
C LYS A 230 9.47 -15.20 0.58
N PRO A 231 10.46 -14.35 0.94
CA PRO A 231 10.25 -12.91 1.06
C PRO A 231 9.58 -12.28 -0.17
N SER A 232 9.97 -12.69 -1.39
CA SER A 232 9.37 -12.21 -2.65
C SER A 232 7.91 -12.60 -2.85
N ASP A 233 7.44 -13.64 -2.17
CA ASP A 233 6.14 -14.24 -2.43
C ASP A 233 5.07 -13.76 -1.42
N VAL A 234 5.48 -13.15 -0.30
CA VAL A 234 4.55 -12.66 0.74
C VAL A 234 3.46 -11.79 0.13
N THR A 235 3.82 -10.87 -0.74
CA THR A 235 2.87 -9.93 -1.36
C THR A 235 1.82 -10.64 -2.20
N ILE A 236 2.19 -11.71 -2.91
CA ILE A 236 1.27 -12.52 -3.73
C ILE A 236 0.24 -13.22 -2.84
N TYR A 237 0.66 -13.80 -1.71
CA TYR A 237 -0.25 -14.46 -0.78
C TYR A 237 -1.25 -13.48 -0.16
N VAL A 238 -0.81 -12.26 0.13
CA VAL A 238 -1.69 -11.20 0.66
C VAL A 238 -2.60 -10.67 -0.43
N GLU A 239 -2.07 -10.29 -1.59
CA GLU A 239 -2.84 -9.76 -2.71
C GLU A 239 -3.96 -10.72 -3.16
N ARG A 240 -3.66 -12.03 -3.21
CA ARG A 240 -4.62 -13.06 -3.59
C ARG A 240 -5.57 -13.49 -2.47
N GLY A 241 -5.49 -12.87 -1.29
CA GLY A 241 -6.37 -13.14 -0.16
C GLY A 241 -6.21 -14.53 0.46
N VAL A 242 -5.06 -15.17 0.27
CA VAL A 242 -4.68 -16.39 1.00
C VAL A 242 -4.22 -16.04 2.40
N ALA A 243 -3.48 -14.95 2.53
CA ALA A 243 -3.20 -14.30 3.81
C ALA A 243 -3.99 -12.99 3.93
N ASP A 244 -4.49 -12.71 5.12
CA ASP A 244 -5.19 -11.46 5.43
C ASP A 244 -4.20 -10.30 5.57
N VAL A 245 -3.05 -10.60 6.22
CA VAL A 245 -1.93 -9.68 6.40
C VAL A 245 -0.60 -10.39 6.14
N GLY A 246 0.45 -9.61 5.95
CA GLY A 246 1.80 -10.15 5.79
C GLY A 246 2.85 -9.09 6.02
N VAL A 247 4.12 -9.49 6.06
CA VAL A 247 5.24 -8.56 6.19
C VAL A 247 6.20 -8.72 5.03
N ALA A 248 6.39 -7.66 4.27
CA ALA A 248 7.27 -7.61 3.10
C ALA A 248 8.24 -6.42 3.18
N GLY A 249 9.39 -6.53 2.54
CA GLY A 249 10.34 -5.42 2.42
C GLY A 249 9.79 -4.33 1.49
N LYS A 250 10.14 -3.07 1.77
CA LYS A 250 9.75 -1.94 0.91
C LYS A 250 10.29 -2.07 -0.52
N ASP A 251 11.41 -2.75 -0.69
CA ASP A 251 12.00 -3.11 -1.99
C ASP A 251 11.06 -3.99 -2.83
N ILE A 252 10.43 -4.99 -2.19
CA ILE A 252 9.47 -5.90 -2.84
C ILE A 252 8.19 -5.14 -3.22
N LEU A 253 7.71 -4.28 -2.32
CA LEU A 253 6.53 -3.45 -2.61
C LEU A 253 6.78 -2.49 -3.78
N ALA A 254 7.97 -1.86 -3.83
CA ALA A 254 8.33 -0.93 -4.89
C ALA A 254 8.56 -1.65 -6.23
N GLU A 255 9.18 -2.83 -6.23
CA GLU A 255 9.47 -3.58 -7.46
C GLU A 255 8.21 -4.18 -8.09
N TYR A 256 7.35 -4.82 -7.28
CA TYR A 256 6.20 -5.58 -7.78
C TYR A 256 4.88 -4.80 -7.76
N GLN A 257 4.78 -3.73 -6.98
CA GLN A 257 3.58 -2.89 -6.82
C GLN A 257 2.29 -3.72 -6.64
N PRO A 258 2.24 -4.60 -5.62
CA PRO A 258 1.07 -5.43 -5.38
C PRO A 258 -0.13 -4.56 -4.96
N ASP A 259 -1.34 -5.02 -5.29
CA ASP A 259 -2.59 -4.33 -4.90
C ASP A 259 -2.97 -4.65 -3.44
N VAL A 260 -2.23 -4.08 -2.49
CA VAL A 260 -2.38 -4.27 -1.04
C VAL A 260 -2.37 -2.94 -0.29
N TYR A 261 -2.83 -2.94 0.97
CA TYR A 261 -2.59 -1.82 1.88
C TYR A 261 -1.23 -1.94 2.56
N GLU A 262 -0.52 -0.82 2.74
CA GLU A 262 0.73 -0.70 3.49
C GLU A 262 0.45 -0.01 4.83
N LEU A 263 0.17 -0.79 5.88
CA LEU A 263 -0.43 -0.29 7.11
C LEU A 263 0.56 0.25 8.14
N LEU A 264 1.79 -0.34 8.22
CA LEU A 264 2.75 0.03 9.26
C LEU A 264 4.20 -0.22 8.81
N ASP A 265 5.10 0.70 9.18
CA ASP A 265 6.53 0.48 9.13
C ASP A 265 6.98 -0.32 10.36
N MET A 266 7.44 -1.56 10.16
CA MET A 266 7.90 -2.44 11.23
C MET A 266 9.26 -2.03 11.81
N LYS A 267 9.95 -1.05 11.23
CA LYS A 267 11.28 -0.55 11.61
C LYS A 267 12.33 -1.66 11.79
N LYS A 268 12.15 -2.77 11.09
CA LYS A 268 13.08 -3.92 11.05
C LYS A 268 13.59 -4.13 9.63
N GLY A 269 14.76 -4.78 9.51
CA GLY A 269 15.39 -5.00 8.21
C GLY A 269 15.77 -3.69 7.52
N VAL A 270 16.18 -2.68 8.31
CA VAL A 270 16.53 -1.35 7.79
C VAL A 270 17.78 -1.44 6.93
N CYS A 271 17.62 -1.01 5.68
CA CYS A 271 18.69 -0.93 4.68
C CYS A 271 18.31 0.17 3.66
N ARG A 272 18.96 0.20 2.51
CA ARG A 272 18.64 1.16 1.45
C ARG A 272 18.80 0.54 0.08
N MET A 273 17.98 0.96 -0.87
CA MET A 273 18.24 0.80 -2.29
C MET A 273 19.28 1.82 -2.71
N ALA A 274 20.35 1.37 -3.37
CA ALA A 274 21.45 2.25 -3.73
C ALA A 274 22.01 1.91 -5.12
N VAL A 275 22.53 2.93 -5.77
CA VAL A 275 23.44 2.78 -6.92
C VAL A 275 24.84 2.56 -6.36
N ALA A 276 25.52 1.50 -6.80
CA ALA A 276 26.90 1.23 -6.43
C ALA A 276 27.75 0.90 -7.66
N GLY A 277 29.03 1.17 -7.58
CA GLY A 277 29.95 0.97 -8.69
C GLY A 277 31.40 1.10 -8.26
N PRO A 278 32.35 0.99 -9.19
CA PRO A 278 33.78 1.22 -8.92
C PRO A 278 34.01 2.62 -8.36
N LYS A 279 34.94 2.76 -7.42
CA LYS A 279 35.25 4.03 -6.77
C LYS A 279 35.60 5.18 -7.72
N GLU A 280 36.20 4.86 -8.84
CA GLU A 280 36.60 5.85 -9.84
C GLU A 280 35.58 5.95 -11.01
N PHE A 281 34.37 5.42 -10.80
CA PHE A 281 33.32 5.46 -11.82
C PHE A 281 33.00 6.90 -12.23
N ARG A 282 32.96 7.13 -13.54
CA ARG A 282 32.49 8.37 -14.15
C ARG A 282 31.44 8.03 -15.19
N ASP A 283 30.28 8.66 -15.08
CA ASP A 283 29.20 8.44 -16.03
C ASP A 283 29.51 9.05 -17.39
N ASP A 284 29.54 8.20 -18.42
CA ASP A 284 29.64 8.61 -19.81
C ASP A 284 28.25 8.79 -20.39
N THR A 285 27.78 10.03 -20.41
CA THR A 285 26.44 10.38 -20.91
C THR A 285 26.28 10.24 -22.43
N GLY A 286 27.37 9.97 -23.17
CA GLY A 286 27.36 9.74 -24.63
C GLY A 286 26.78 8.39 -25.03
N ARG A 287 26.51 7.50 -24.10
CA ARG A 287 25.94 6.17 -24.31
C ARG A 287 24.97 5.77 -23.19
N PRO A 288 24.09 4.79 -23.43
CA PRO A 288 23.28 4.22 -22.32
C PRO A 288 24.16 3.66 -21.21
N LEU A 289 23.80 3.96 -19.95
CA LEU A 289 24.47 3.42 -18.77
C LEU A 289 24.03 1.96 -18.55
N ARG A 290 24.97 1.02 -18.50
CA ARG A 290 24.67 -0.39 -18.23
C ARG A 290 24.53 -0.62 -16.73
N VAL A 291 23.33 -1.02 -16.31
CA VAL A 291 22.97 -1.18 -14.89
C VAL A 291 22.57 -2.63 -14.63
N ALA A 292 23.37 -3.36 -13.83
CA ALA A 292 22.97 -4.69 -13.38
C ALA A 292 22.14 -4.60 -12.10
N THR A 293 21.04 -5.32 -12.05
CA THR A 293 20.09 -5.26 -10.93
C THR A 293 19.15 -6.46 -10.90
N LYS A 294 18.67 -6.79 -9.71
CA LYS A 294 17.50 -7.63 -9.50
C LYS A 294 16.19 -6.83 -9.56
N PHE A 295 16.26 -5.52 -9.38
CA PHE A 295 15.15 -4.58 -9.21
C PHE A 295 14.98 -3.72 -10.46
N SER A 296 14.53 -4.37 -11.56
CA SER A 296 14.47 -3.76 -12.89
C SER A 296 13.50 -2.59 -12.97
N ARG A 297 12.36 -2.67 -12.27
CA ARG A 297 11.35 -1.61 -12.25
C ARG A 297 11.87 -0.40 -11.49
N ILE A 298 12.33 -0.59 -10.26
CA ILE A 298 12.91 0.47 -9.43
C ILE A 298 14.01 1.19 -10.18
N THR A 299 14.89 0.44 -10.84
CA THR A 299 16.03 0.97 -11.61
C THR A 299 15.54 1.84 -12.77
N ARG A 300 14.57 1.37 -13.55
CA ARG A 300 14.02 2.15 -14.67
C ARG A 300 13.33 3.42 -14.19
N GLU A 301 12.48 3.36 -13.18
CA GLU A 301 11.79 4.52 -12.64
C GLU A 301 12.78 5.56 -12.10
N TYR A 302 13.81 5.11 -11.39
CA TYR A 302 14.84 5.99 -10.84
C TYR A 302 15.60 6.77 -11.93
N TYR A 303 16.10 6.09 -12.95
CA TYR A 303 16.85 6.73 -14.02
C TYR A 303 15.96 7.51 -15.00
N GLN A 304 14.72 7.08 -15.21
CA GLN A 304 13.73 7.83 -15.98
C GLN A 304 13.45 9.20 -15.35
N ASN A 305 13.30 9.25 -14.02
CA ASN A 305 13.10 10.50 -13.29
C ASN A 305 14.32 11.44 -13.36
N LYS A 306 15.51 10.89 -13.63
CA LYS A 306 16.74 11.64 -13.88
C LYS A 306 16.97 12.01 -15.36
N GLY A 307 16.11 11.56 -16.26
CA GLY A 307 16.29 11.75 -17.70
C GLY A 307 17.55 11.05 -18.25
N ARG A 308 17.98 9.94 -17.62
CA ARG A 308 19.19 9.20 -18.01
C ARG A 308 18.84 7.90 -18.71
N ASP A 309 19.33 7.73 -19.94
CA ASP A 309 19.18 6.47 -20.70
C ASP A 309 20.02 5.35 -20.10
N ILE A 310 19.41 4.18 -19.90
CA ILE A 310 20.04 3.01 -19.30
C ILE A 310 19.80 1.73 -20.12
N ASP A 311 20.72 0.80 -20.00
CA ASP A 311 20.59 -0.59 -20.42
C ASP A 311 20.53 -1.47 -19.16
N VAL A 312 19.35 -2.05 -18.88
CA VAL A 312 19.11 -2.83 -17.66
C VAL A 312 19.46 -4.29 -17.88
N ILE A 313 20.42 -4.78 -17.12
CA ILE A 313 20.86 -6.17 -17.11
C ILE A 313 20.29 -6.85 -15.88
N HIS A 314 19.22 -7.66 -16.07
CA HIS A 314 18.58 -8.35 -14.97
C HIS A 314 19.39 -9.55 -14.49
N LEU A 315 19.74 -9.57 -13.20
CA LEU A 315 20.44 -10.67 -12.53
C LEU A 315 19.66 -11.11 -11.28
N ASN A 316 19.75 -12.38 -10.91
CA ASN A 316 19.03 -12.93 -9.76
C ASN A 316 19.84 -12.91 -8.43
N GLY A 317 21.13 -12.71 -8.50
CA GLY A 317 22.04 -12.68 -7.34
C GLY A 317 23.49 -12.45 -7.74
N SER A 318 24.37 -12.25 -6.76
CA SER A 318 25.80 -11.93 -6.96
C SER A 318 26.01 -10.77 -7.93
N ILE A 319 25.20 -9.73 -7.76
CA ILE A 319 25.09 -8.59 -8.69
C ILE A 319 26.40 -7.79 -8.69
N GLU A 320 27.12 -7.78 -7.57
CA GLU A 320 28.41 -7.10 -7.38
C GLU A 320 29.49 -7.55 -8.36
N ILE A 321 29.37 -8.76 -8.91
CA ILE A 321 30.33 -9.29 -9.88
C ILE A 321 30.24 -8.58 -11.23
N ALA A 322 29.06 -8.08 -11.59
CA ALA A 322 28.80 -7.53 -12.90
C ALA A 322 29.72 -6.36 -13.30
N PRO A 323 29.93 -5.31 -12.50
CA PRO A 323 30.85 -4.23 -12.85
C PRO A 323 32.33 -4.69 -12.80
N ILE A 324 32.68 -5.65 -11.95
CA ILE A 324 34.04 -6.16 -11.85
C ILE A 324 34.47 -6.88 -13.14
N LEU A 325 33.55 -7.65 -13.72
CA LEU A 325 33.78 -8.37 -14.98
C LEU A 325 33.44 -7.56 -16.24
N GLY A 326 33.06 -6.28 -16.09
CA GLY A 326 32.73 -5.39 -17.21
C GLY A 326 31.39 -5.68 -17.89
N LEU A 327 30.51 -6.47 -17.24
CA LEU A 327 29.14 -6.73 -17.72
C LEU A 327 28.28 -5.47 -17.59
N SER A 328 28.40 -4.73 -16.50
CA SER A 328 27.72 -3.46 -16.27
C SER A 328 28.70 -2.36 -15.85
N ASP A 329 28.25 -1.13 -15.88
CA ASP A 329 29.01 0.02 -15.41
C ASP A 329 28.79 0.26 -13.91
N VAL A 330 27.53 0.07 -13.47
CA VAL A 330 27.07 0.18 -12.08
C VAL A 330 26.05 -0.90 -11.77
N ILE A 331 25.69 -1.00 -10.48
CA ILE A 331 24.59 -1.84 -10.01
C ILE A 331 23.55 -1.00 -9.27
N VAL A 332 22.32 -1.48 -9.23
CA VAL A 332 21.28 -1.01 -8.27
C VAL A 332 20.87 -2.20 -7.43
N ASP A 333 21.15 -2.13 -6.13
CA ASP A 333 20.87 -3.23 -5.20
C ASP A 333 20.63 -2.72 -3.78
N ILE A 334 20.22 -3.65 -2.91
CA ILE A 334 20.05 -3.43 -1.48
C ILE A 334 21.41 -3.36 -0.79
N VAL A 335 21.60 -2.32 -0.01
CA VAL A 335 22.82 -2.13 0.80
C VAL A 335 22.43 -1.96 2.26
N GLU A 336 22.81 -2.92 3.10
CA GLU A 336 22.67 -2.84 4.55
C GLU A 336 23.90 -2.15 5.16
N THR A 337 25.03 -2.85 5.25
CA THR A 337 26.29 -2.32 5.81
C THR A 337 27.28 -1.84 4.76
N GLY A 338 27.17 -2.32 3.53
CA GLY A 338 28.09 -2.06 2.44
C GLY A 338 29.39 -2.88 2.50
N THR A 339 29.49 -3.87 3.40
CA THR A 339 30.71 -4.71 3.54
C THR A 339 31.01 -5.46 2.25
N THR A 340 30.00 -6.12 1.66
CA THR A 340 30.15 -6.85 0.37
C THR A 340 30.66 -5.95 -0.73
N LEU A 341 30.17 -4.72 -0.83
CA LEU A 341 30.63 -3.76 -1.83
C LEU A 341 32.11 -3.44 -1.62
N LYS A 342 32.52 -3.14 -0.39
CA LYS A 342 33.91 -2.78 -0.05
C LYS A 342 34.89 -3.93 -0.32
N GLU A 343 34.52 -5.16 0.01
CA GLU A 343 35.31 -6.37 -0.25
C GLU A 343 35.52 -6.61 -1.76
N ASN A 344 34.59 -6.09 -2.59
CA ASN A 344 34.64 -6.18 -4.05
C ASN A 344 35.09 -4.89 -4.73
N ASN A 345 35.75 -3.96 -4.02
CA ASN A 345 36.22 -2.66 -4.52
C ASN A 345 35.12 -1.80 -5.15
N LEU A 346 33.90 -1.95 -4.66
CA LEU A 346 32.75 -1.12 -5.02
C LEU A 346 32.41 -0.18 -3.87
N GLU A 347 31.79 0.95 -4.20
CA GLU A 347 31.22 1.87 -3.20
C GLU A 347 29.82 2.32 -3.58
N VAL A 348 29.06 2.79 -2.58
CA VAL A 348 27.77 3.42 -2.81
C VAL A 348 28.00 4.78 -3.45
N LEU A 349 27.52 4.94 -4.66
CA LEU A 349 27.59 6.19 -5.41
C LEU A 349 26.42 7.10 -5.06
N GLU A 350 25.24 6.50 -4.89
CA GLU A 350 23.99 7.24 -4.63
C GLU A 350 22.98 6.37 -3.88
N THR A 351 22.21 6.98 -2.98
CA THR A 351 21.05 6.32 -2.31
C THR A 351 19.77 6.63 -3.09
N VAL A 352 19.02 5.59 -3.44
CA VAL A 352 17.75 5.72 -4.16
C VAL A 352 16.62 5.98 -3.17
N PHE A 353 16.42 5.09 -2.19
CA PHE A 353 15.46 5.27 -1.08
C PHE A 353 15.79 4.34 0.10
N PRO A 354 15.32 4.68 1.32
CA PRO A 354 15.43 3.81 2.48
C PRO A 354 14.44 2.64 2.42
N ILE A 355 14.84 1.49 2.93
CA ILE A 355 14.06 0.25 2.98
C ILE A 355 13.87 -0.16 4.44
N SER A 356 12.67 -0.63 4.77
CA SER A 356 12.33 -1.36 5.99
C SER A 356 11.21 -2.36 5.70
N ALA A 357 10.99 -3.30 6.61
CA ALA A 357 9.86 -4.22 6.53
C ALA A 357 8.54 -3.49 6.78
N ARG A 358 7.52 -3.82 6.01
CA ARG A 358 6.19 -3.22 6.03
C ARG A 358 5.13 -4.26 6.34
N LEU A 359 4.23 -3.94 7.28
CA LEU A 359 3.01 -4.70 7.49
C LEU A 359 2.03 -4.32 6.38
N ILE A 360 1.59 -5.31 5.64
CA ILE A 360 0.65 -5.16 4.51
C ILE A 360 -0.62 -5.95 4.76
N ALA A 361 -1.72 -5.53 4.16
CA ALA A 361 -3.00 -6.23 4.26
C ALA A 361 -3.69 -6.37 2.91
N ASN A 362 -4.43 -7.47 2.75
CA ASN A 362 -5.36 -7.63 1.64
C ASN A 362 -6.50 -6.63 1.74
N LYS A 363 -6.84 -5.97 0.64
CA LYS A 363 -7.87 -4.91 0.61
C LYS A 363 -9.26 -5.43 1.00
N SER A 364 -9.63 -6.63 0.59
CA SER A 364 -10.91 -7.26 0.96
C SER A 364 -10.89 -7.71 2.43
N ALA A 365 -9.83 -8.38 2.88
CA ALA A 365 -9.71 -8.79 4.28
C ALA A 365 -9.78 -7.60 5.25
N ALA A 366 -9.15 -6.48 4.92
CA ALA A 366 -9.22 -5.24 5.70
C ALA A 366 -10.66 -4.66 5.79
N LYS A 367 -11.59 -5.08 4.95
CA LYS A 367 -13.01 -4.73 5.02
C LYS A 367 -13.79 -5.69 5.90
N PHE A 368 -13.65 -6.99 5.65
CA PHE A 368 -14.46 -8.04 6.27
C PHE A 368 -13.95 -8.53 7.61
N LYS A 369 -12.66 -8.29 7.93
CA LYS A 369 -12.00 -8.58 9.21
C LYS A 369 -11.44 -7.30 9.86
N LYS A 370 -12.07 -6.15 9.59
CA LYS A 370 -11.58 -4.82 9.98
C LYS A 370 -11.19 -4.75 11.44
N GLU A 371 -12.09 -5.10 12.35
CA GLU A 371 -11.86 -5.01 13.81
C GLU A 371 -10.60 -5.80 14.24
N GLY A 372 -10.46 -7.03 13.74
CA GLY A 372 -9.31 -7.88 14.07
C GLY A 372 -8.00 -7.36 13.48
N ILE A 373 -8.04 -6.83 12.25
CA ILE A 373 -6.84 -6.27 11.59
C ILE A 373 -6.46 -4.93 12.23
N ASP A 374 -7.41 -4.05 12.54
CA ASP A 374 -7.15 -2.77 13.21
C ASP A 374 -6.57 -2.98 14.62
N GLU A 375 -7.11 -3.95 15.37
CA GLU A 375 -6.58 -4.35 16.69
C GLU A 375 -5.15 -4.89 16.57
N LEU A 376 -4.89 -5.76 15.59
CA LEU A 376 -3.56 -6.30 15.32
C LEU A 376 -2.57 -5.18 14.98
N VAL A 377 -2.92 -4.28 14.07
CA VAL A 377 -2.07 -3.14 13.68
C VAL A 377 -1.75 -2.28 14.89
N LYS A 378 -2.76 -1.93 15.70
CA LYS A 378 -2.59 -1.12 16.91
C LYS A 378 -1.64 -1.77 17.93
N LYS A 379 -1.82 -3.06 18.20
CA LYS A 379 -0.95 -3.81 19.15
C LYS A 379 0.47 -3.95 18.63
N VAL A 380 0.63 -4.27 17.35
CA VAL A 380 1.94 -4.38 16.70
C VAL A 380 2.66 -3.03 16.68
N ALA A 381 1.95 -1.94 16.37
CA ALA A 381 2.52 -0.58 16.39
C ALA A 381 3.08 -0.21 17.76
N ALA A 382 2.32 -0.50 18.84
CA ALA A 382 2.79 -0.25 20.20
C ALA A 382 4.11 -0.97 20.52
N VAL A 383 4.24 -2.26 20.13
CA VAL A 383 5.49 -3.01 20.33
C VAL A 383 6.64 -2.45 19.48
N VAL A 384 6.36 -2.03 18.23
CA VAL A 384 7.39 -1.45 17.34
C VAL A 384 7.93 -0.12 17.88
N GLU A 385 7.07 0.69 18.54
CA GLU A 385 7.46 1.97 19.13
C GLU A 385 8.23 1.81 20.43
N ASP A 386 7.90 0.81 21.26
CA ASP A 386 8.57 0.53 22.55
C ASP A 386 9.99 -0.04 22.39
N VAL A 387 10.32 -0.61 21.23
CA VAL A 387 11.65 -1.17 20.91
C VAL A 387 12.55 -0.05 20.31
N LYS A 388 12.78 1.02 21.10
CA LYS A 388 13.81 2.05 20.78
C LYS A 388 15.15 1.71 21.44
#